data_d547f9c222d909f93c91712bcb022818
#
_entry.id   d547f9c222d909f93c91712bcb022818
#
_cell.length_a   1.000
_cell.length_b   1.000
_cell.length_c   1.000
_cell.angle_alpha   90.00
_cell.angle_beta   90.00
_cell.angle_gamma   90.00
#
_symmetry.space_group_name_H-M   'P 1'
#
loop_
_entity.id
_entity.type
_entity.pdbx_description
1 polymer ?
#
loop_
_entity_poly.entity_id
_entity_poly.type
_entity_poly.pdbx_seq_one_letter_code
_entity_poly.pdbx_strand_id
1 'polypeptide(L)'
;ALDKNLRESMQYEIKHIHESIGVTVVYVTHDQSEALTMSSRIAVFNDGKVQQLSTPDKLYEEPVNSFVAEFIGENNTFAGEVTDISGGKCKVKLDTGGEIISNPISVKSKGEKTKVSLRPERAIIDPEEKMDNKHKGKIEEIIYHGDHARVRLNLLGNKEFILKVPN
;
A
#
# COMPACT_ATOMS: atom_id res chain seq x y z
N ALA A 1 16.77 -21.65 -10.55
CA ALA A 1 15.64 -20.92 -9.96
C ALA A 1 14.40 -21.79 -10.06
N LEU A 2 13.64 -21.94 -8.96
CA LEU A 2 12.35 -22.64 -8.96
C LEU A 2 11.37 -21.89 -9.87
N ASP A 3 10.62 -22.64 -10.67
CA ASP A 3 9.50 -22.12 -11.44
C ASP A 3 8.46 -21.47 -10.49
N LYS A 4 7.79 -20.42 -10.95
CA LYS A 4 6.78 -19.70 -10.17
C LYS A 4 5.68 -20.63 -9.66
N ASN A 5 5.15 -21.50 -10.51
CA ASN A 5 4.08 -22.44 -10.16
C ASN A 5 4.52 -23.45 -9.09
N LEU A 6 5.76 -23.94 -9.18
CA LEU A 6 6.31 -24.86 -8.19
C LEU A 6 6.51 -24.16 -6.85
N ARG A 7 6.94 -22.88 -6.84
CA ARG A 7 7.07 -22.10 -5.62
C ARG A 7 5.72 -21.89 -4.94
N GLU A 8 4.70 -21.49 -5.68
CA GLU A 8 3.34 -21.32 -5.16
C GLU A 8 2.78 -22.63 -4.58
N SER A 9 2.95 -23.77 -5.29
CA SER A 9 2.53 -25.09 -4.79
C SER A 9 3.22 -25.43 -3.47
N MET A 10 4.53 -25.20 -3.35
CA MET A 10 5.27 -25.45 -2.11
C MET A 10 4.79 -24.58 -0.95
N GLN A 11 4.41 -23.34 -1.19
CA GLN A 11 3.85 -22.44 -0.18
C GLN A 11 2.53 -23.02 0.39
N TYR A 12 1.66 -23.50 -0.47
CA TYR A 12 0.40 -24.13 -0.04
C TYR A 12 0.66 -25.41 0.77
N GLU A 13 1.60 -26.26 0.33
CA GLU A 13 1.95 -27.47 1.07
C GLU A 13 2.50 -27.19 2.46
N ILE A 14 3.40 -26.21 2.61
CA ILE A 14 3.94 -25.79 3.91
C ILE A 14 2.80 -25.28 4.81
N LYS A 15 1.88 -24.49 4.28
CA LYS A 15 0.72 -24.00 5.02
C LYS A 15 -0.18 -25.15 5.50
N HIS A 16 -0.49 -26.11 4.64
CA HIS A 16 -1.28 -27.32 4.98
C HIS A 16 -0.59 -28.17 6.05
N ILE A 17 0.73 -28.37 5.96
CA ILE A 17 1.49 -29.11 6.97
C ILE A 17 1.42 -28.37 8.32
N HIS A 18 1.63 -27.05 8.33
CA HIS A 18 1.49 -26.23 9.54
C HIS A 18 0.11 -26.38 10.18
N GLU A 19 -0.95 -26.23 9.39
CA GLU A 19 -2.35 -26.35 9.86
C GLU A 19 -2.66 -27.76 10.38
N SER A 20 -2.16 -28.82 9.74
CA SER A 20 -2.43 -30.20 10.12
C SER A 20 -1.69 -30.65 11.38
N ILE A 21 -0.47 -30.18 11.58
CA ILE A 21 0.38 -30.59 12.73
C ILE A 21 0.16 -29.66 13.92
N GLY A 22 -0.29 -28.42 13.70
CA GLY A 22 -0.52 -27.40 14.75
C GLY A 22 0.75 -26.85 15.38
N VAL A 23 1.92 -26.94 14.70
CA VAL A 23 3.19 -26.41 15.18
C VAL A 23 3.35 -24.92 14.84
N THR A 24 4.06 -24.18 15.66
CA THR A 24 4.43 -22.81 15.34
C THR A 24 5.60 -22.80 14.38
N VAL A 25 5.44 -22.14 13.24
CA VAL A 25 6.48 -21.98 12.22
C VAL A 25 6.87 -20.49 12.14
N VAL A 26 8.17 -20.22 12.20
CA VAL A 26 8.73 -18.89 11.92
C VAL A 26 9.40 -18.94 10.56
N TYR A 27 8.91 -18.14 9.63
CA TYR A 27 9.42 -18.04 8.26
C TYR A 27 10.02 -16.65 8.03
N VAL A 28 11.26 -16.60 7.57
CA VAL A 28 11.95 -15.34 7.27
C VAL A 28 12.11 -15.21 5.77
N THR A 29 11.57 -14.14 5.20
CA THR A 29 11.64 -13.87 3.77
C THR A 29 11.78 -12.36 3.52
N HIS A 30 12.30 -12.01 2.36
CA HIS A 30 12.23 -10.65 1.79
C HIS A 30 11.15 -10.54 0.69
N ASP A 31 10.49 -11.65 0.35
CA ASP A 31 9.40 -11.68 -0.61
C ASP A 31 8.08 -11.37 0.11
N GLN A 32 7.50 -10.23 -0.23
CA GLN A 32 6.24 -9.75 0.36
C GLN A 32 5.06 -10.65 -0.01
N SER A 33 5.06 -11.21 -1.23
CA SER A 33 3.98 -12.10 -1.69
C SER A 33 3.97 -13.39 -0.88
N GLU A 34 5.15 -13.96 -0.58
CA GLU A 34 5.28 -15.12 0.30
C GLU A 34 4.74 -14.81 1.70
N ALA A 35 5.19 -13.70 2.29
CA ALA A 35 4.74 -13.30 3.62
C ALA A 35 3.21 -13.12 3.69
N LEU A 36 2.62 -12.42 2.73
CA LEU A 36 1.17 -12.16 2.68
C LEU A 36 0.34 -13.42 2.45
N THR A 37 0.86 -14.40 1.69
CA THR A 37 0.11 -15.61 1.33
C THR A 37 0.17 -16.70 2.40
N MET A 38 1.34 -16.88 3.03
CA MET A 38 1.58 -18.04 3.90
C MET A 38 1.33 -17.76 5.37
N SER A 39 1.48 -16.52 5.83
CA SER A 39 1.57 -16.21 7.25
C SER A 39 0.21 -15.90 7.86
N SER A 40 -0.05 -16.36 9.06
CA SER A 40 -1.16 -15.89 9.91
C SER A 40 -0.88 -14.53 10.56
N ARG A 41 0.41 -14.22 10.81
CA ARG A 41 0.88 -12.92 11.30
C ARG A 41 2.22 -12.59 10.66
N ILE A 42 2.42 -11.31 10.37
CA ILE A 42 3.66 -10.81 9.75
C ILE A 42 4.28 -9.74 10.65
N ALA A 43 5.58 -9.88 10.92
CA ALA A 43 6.39 -8.86 11.56
C ALA A 43 7.26 -8.16 10.51
N VAL A 44 7.08 -6.86 10.34
CA VAL A 44 7.95 -6.03 9.50
C VAL A 44 9.08 -5.48 10.35
N PHE A 45 10.32 -5.78 9.96
CA PHE A 45 11.51 -5.31 10.64
C PHE A 45 12.18 -4.17 9.88
N ASN A 46 12.66 -3.18 10.61
CA ASN A 46 13.57 -2.15 10.12
C ASN A 46 14.54 -1.74 11.24
N ASP A 47 15.81 -1.64 10.92
CA ASP A 47 16.88 -1.25 11.85
C ASP A 47 16.82 -2.02 13.19
N GLY A 48 16.64 -3.35 13.11
CA GLY A 48 16.59 -4.22 14.29
C GLY A 48 15.34 -4.09 15.15
N LYS A 49 14.33 -3.33 14.71
CA LYS A 49 13.07 -3.10 15.43
C LYS A 49 11.88 -3.62 14.63
N VAL A 50 10.92 -4.19 15.34
CA VAL A 50 9.60 -4.51 14.76
C VAL A 50 8.85 -3.21 14.56
N GLN A 51 8.55 -2.87 13.30
CA GLN A 51 7.76 -1.70 12.93
C GLN A 51 6.27 -1.96 13.10
N GLN A 52 5.83 -3.13 12.69
CA GLN A 52 4.45 -3.60 12.83
C GLN A 52 4.42 -5.12 12.91
N LEU A 53 3.52 -5.65 13.74
CA LEU A 53 3.17 -7.06 13.82
C LEU A 53 1.65 -7.19 13.75
N SER A 54 1.12 -7.71 12.67
CA SER A 54 -0.32 -7.86 12.44
C SER A 54 -0.66 -8.99 11.48
N THR A 55 -1.94 -9.24 11.24
CA THR A 55 -2.41 -10.11 10.17
C THR A 55 -2.10 -9.51 8.80
N PRO A 56 -2.00 -10.32 7.73
CA PRO A 56 -1.68 -9.84 6.37
C PRO A 56 -2.60 -8.72 5.88
N ASP A 57 -3.91 -8.87 6.08
CA ASP A 57 -4.93 -7.87 5.71
C ASP A 57 -4.70 -6.53 6.40
N LYS A 58 -4.52 -6.54 7.74
CA LYS A 58 -4.25 -5.32 8.51
C LYS A 58 -2.91 -4.69 8.16
N LEU A 59 -1.89 -5.51 7.88
CA LEU A 59 -0.60 -4.99 7.48
C LEU A 59 -0.68 -4.20 6.16
N TYR A 60 -1.50 -4.69 5.23
CA TYR A 60 -1.70 -4.08 3.92
C TYR A 60 -2.61 -2.85 3.96
N GLU A 61 -3.76 -2.96 4.67
CA GLU A 61 -4.79 -1.91 4.68
C GLU A 61 -4.54 -0.82 5.74
N GLU A 62 -3.90 -1.18 6.86
CA GLU A 62 -3.70 -0.31 8.03
C GLU A 62 -2.22 -0.21 8.44
N PRO A 63 -1.30 0.18 7.53
CA PRO A 63 0.10 0.34 7.86
C PRO A 63 0.29 1.47 8.89
N VAL A 64 1.03 1.18 9.97
CA VAL A 64 1.21 2.14 11.10
C VAL A 64 2.08 3.34 10.76
N ASN A 65 2.88 3.27 9.70
CA ASN A 65 3.74 4.36 9.24
C ASN A 65 4.05 4.25 7.74
N SER A 66 4.69 5.29 7.19
CA SER A 66 5.04 5.34 5.77
C SER A 66 6.03 4.25 5.35
N PHE A 67 6.94 3.84 6.24
CA PHE A 67 7.89 2.76 5.95
C PHE A 67 7.15 1.44 5.68
N VAL A 68 6.23 1.05 6.57
CA VAL A 68 5.42 -0.17 6.38
C VAL A 68 4.55 -0.07 5.13
N ALA A 69 3.93 1.10 4.89
CA ALA A 69 3.12 1.34 3.69
C ALA A 69 3.92 1.16 2.40
N GLU A 70 5.15 1.70 2.34
CA GLU A 70 6.06 1.60 1.19
C GLU A 70 6.67 0.20 1.06
N PHE A 71 6.94 -0.47 2.20
CA PHE A 71 7.53 -1.80 2.21
C PHE A 71 6.55 -2.89 1.76
N ILE A 72 5.27 -2.80 2.13
CA ILE A 72 4.25 -3.80 1.79
C ILE A 72 3.47 -3.36 0.54
N GLY A 73 3.85 -3.89 -0.61
CA GLY A 73 3.18 -3.64 -1.88
C GLY A 73 3.49 -2.26 -2.48
N GLU A 74 3.01 -2.07 -3.69
CA GLU A 74 3.18 -0.83 -4.43
C GLU A 74 2.34 0.30 -3.83
N ASN A 75 2.88 1.53 -3.84
CA ASN A 75 2.25 2.66 -3.19
C ASN A 75 2.55 3.98 -3.90
N ASN A 76 1.54 4.81 -4.07
CA ASN A 76 1.69 6.20 -4.48
C ASN A 76 1.89 7.07 -3.24
N THR A 77 2.91 7.88 -3.22
CA THR A 77 3.25 8.72 -2.05
C THR A 77 3.32 10.19 -2.43
N PHE A 78 2.72 11.04 -1.60
CA PHE A 78 2.83 12.50 -1.69
C PHE A 78 3.33 13.05 -0.37
N ALA A 79 4.38 13.84 -0.40
CA ALA A 79 4.85 14.60 0.76
C ALA A 79 4.07 15.91 0.91
N GLY A 80 3.86 16.34 2.15
CA GLY A 80 3.14 17.57 2.42
C GLY A 80 3.07 17.93 3.90
N GLU A 81 2.25 18.91 4.21
CA GLU A 81 2.02 19.43 5.54
C GLU A 81 0.55 19.40 5.90
N VAL A 82 0.23 18.95 7.10
CA VAL A 82 -1.14 18.93 7.62
C VAL A 82 -1.64 20.35 7.83
N THR A 83 -2.73 20.72 7.15
CA THR A 83 -3.37 22.04 7.26
C THR A 83 -4.57 22.04 8.18
N ASP A 84 -5.25 20.89 8.32
CA ASP A 84 -6.41 20.73 9.20
C ASP A 84 -6.57 19.28 9.62
N ILE A 85 -7.10 19.05 10.83
CA ILE A 85 -7.54 17.73 11.31
C ILE A 85 -8.92 17.89 11.93
N SER A 86 -9.93 17.33 11.27
CA SER A 86 -11.32 17.43 11.73
C SER A 86 -12.15 16.26 11.21
N GLY A 87 -13.17 15.85 11.97
CA GLY A 87 -14.12 14.81 11.55
C GLY A 87 -13.47 13.44 11.23
N GLY A 88 -12.35 13.10 11.89
CA GLY A 88 -11.62 11.84 11.63
C GLY A 88 -10.80 11.85 10.33
N LYS A 89 -10.69 13.00 9.67
CA LYS A 89 -9.88 13.19 8.46
C LYS A 89 -8.85 14.30 8.64
N CYS A 90 -7.80 14.28 7.84
CA CYS A 90 -6.84 15.38 7.76
C CYS A 90 -6.75 15.91 6.32
N LYS A 91 -6.54 17.21 6.22
CA LYS A 91 -6.19 17.88 4.96
C LYS A 91 -4.70 18.06 4.92
N VAL A 92 -4.10 17.68 3.81
CA VAL A 92 -2.66 17.77 3.59
C VAL A 92 -2.39 18.63 2.36
N LYS A 93 -1.71 19.75 2.55
CA LYS A 93 -1.19 20.58 1.46
C LYS A 93 0.10 19.94 0.97
N LEU A 94 0.11 19.58 -0.30
CA LEU A 94 1.23 18.86 -0.91
C LEU A 94 2.40 19.81 -1.24
N ASP A 95 3.61 19.31 -1.10
CA ASP A 95 4.84 20.04 -1.47
C ASP A 95 4.88 20.33 -2.98
N THR A 96 4.25 19.48 -3.80
CA THR A 96 4.13 19.65 -5.26
C THR A 96 2.97 20.56 -5.68
N GLY A 97 2.16 21.01 -4.74
CA GLY A 97 0.96 21.82 -4.97
C GLY A 97 -0.33 21.01 -4.93
N GLY A 98 -1.41 21.69 -4.55
CA GLY A 98 -2.71 21.05 -4.33
C GLY A 98 -2.92 20.57 -2.89
N GLU A 99 -4.06 19.96 -2.64
CA GLU A 99 -4.47 19.47 -1.33
C GLU A 99 -5.13 18.09 -1.47
N ILE A 100 -4.88 17.22 -0.51
CA ILE A 100 -5.51 15.90 -0.40
C ILE A 100 -6.15 15.74 0.98
N ILE A 101 -7.33 15.15 1.02
CA ILE A 101 -8.02 14.69 2.24
C ILE A 101 -7.64 13.23 2.47
N SER A 102 -7.17 12.90 3.67
CA SER A 102 -6.75 11.54 4.02
C SER A 102 -7.14 11.19 5.46
N ASN A 103 -6.97 9.91 5.83
CA ASN A 103 -7.13 9.46 7.21
C ASN A 103 -5.84 9.76 8.00
N PRO A 104 -5.92 10.40 9.18
CA PRO A 104 -4.75 10.63 10.02
C PRO A 104 -4.34 9.34 10.72
N ILE A 105 -3.20 8.75 10.35
CA ILE A 105 -2.66 7.55 10.99
C ILE A 105 -1.65 7.93 12.08
N SER A 106 -0.60 8.64 11.70
CA SER A 106 0.52 9.01 12.60
C SER A 106 0.55 10.49 12.96
N VAL A 107 -0.20 11.33 12.26
CA VAL A 107 -0.25 12.79 12.49
C VAL A 107 -1.25 13.14 13.59
N LYS A 108 -0.90 14.14 14.42
CA LYS A 108 -1.71 14.55 15.57
C LYS A 108 -2.09 16.03 15.55
N SER A 109 -1.35 16.86 14.82
CA SER A 109 -1.54 18.30 14.82
C SER A 109 -1.31 18.95 13.45
N LYS A 110 -1.94 20.10 13.29
CA LYS A 110 -1.70 21.01 12.16
C LYS A 110 -0.23 21.47 12.14
N GLY A 111 0.35 21.58 10.95
CA GLY A 111 1.73 21.95 10.72
C GLY A 111 2.70 20.78 10.68
N GLU A 112 2.26 19.55 11.00
CA GLU A 112 3.13 18.37 10.89
C GLU A 112 3.43 18.05 9.43
N LYS A 113 4.71 17.75 9.15
CA LYS A 113 5.12 17.15 7.89
C LYS A 113 4.71 15.70 7.84
N THR A 114 4.14 15.28 6.72
CA THR A 114 3.62 13.92 6.54
C THR A 114 3.76 13.43 5.11
N LYS A 115 3.55 12.13 4.94
CA LYS A 115 3.37 11.49 3.64
C LYS A 115 1.97 10.92 3.54
N VAL A 116 1.24 11.26 2.48
CA VAL A 116 -0.02 10.63 2.12
C VAL A 116 0.27 9.47 1.21
N SER A 117 -0.27 8.31 1.53
CA SER A 117 -0.10 7.06 0.79
C SER A 117 -1.41 6.60 0.16
N LEU A 118 -1.36 6.12 -1.08
CA LEU A 118 -2.51 5.55 -1.78
C LEU A 118 -2.10 4.35 -2.61
N ARG A 119 -2.77 3.22 -2.41
CA ARG A 119 -2.57 2.02 -3.22
C ARG A 119 -3.04 2.26 -4.66
N PRO A 120 -2.30 1.76 -5.67
CA PRO A 120 -2.65 1.94 -7.09
C PRO A 120 -4.05 1.45 -7.46
N GLU A 121 -4.53 0.38 -6.84
CA GLU A 121 -5.85 -0.22 -7.06
C GLU A 121 -7.00 0.52 -6.34
N ARG A 122 -6.69 1.48 -5.46
CA ARG A 122 -7.69 2.28 -4.72
C ARG A 122 -8.05 3.58 -5.41
N ALA A 123 -7.35 3.94 -6.46
CA ALA A 123 -7.69 5.12 -7.26
C ALA A 123 -8.58 4.72 -8.46
N ILE A 124 -9.59 5.52 -8.73
CA ILE A 124 -10.63 5.25 -9.73
C ILE A 124 -10.60 6.34 -10.80
N ILE A 125 -10.68 5.95 -12.07
CA ILE A 125 -10.80 6.87 -13.20
C ILE A 125 -12.29 7.24 -13.38
N ASP A 126 -12.57 8.54 -13.51
CA ASP A 126 -13.91 9.10 -13.74
C ASP A 126 -15.01 8.49 -12.85
N PRO A 127 -14.87 8.56 -11.51
CA PRO A 127 -15.85 7.99 -10.61
C PRO A 127 -17.21 8.68 -10.76
N GLU A 128 -18.27 7.88 -10.81
CA GLU A 128 -19.66 8.37 -10.84
C GLU A 128 -20.05 8.94 -9.46
N GLU A 129 -19.51 8.37 -8.40
CA GLU A 129 -19.80 8.79 -7.03
C GLU A 129 -19.00 10.03 -6.61
N LYS A 130 -19.52 10.72 -5.60
CA LYS A 130 -18.81 11.84 -4.97
C LYS A 130 -17.65 11.32 -4.13
N MET A 131 -16.44 11.68 -4.52
CA MET A 131 -15.21 11.34 -3.81
C MET A 131 -14.69 12.53 -3.00
N ASP A 132 -14.01 12.26 -1.88
CA ASP A 132 -13.33 13.30 -1.09
C ASP A 132 -12.21 13.99 -1.89
N ASN A 133 -11.53 13.21 -2.73
CA ASN A 133 -10.48 13.69 -3.61
C ASN A 133 -10.85 13.41 -5.07
N LYS A 134 -10.91 14.47 -5.87
CA LYS A 134 -11.10 14.36 -7.32
C LYS A 134 -10.15 15.33 -8.02
N HIS A 135 -9.19 14.79 -8.75
CA HIS A 135 -8.15 15.55 -9.42
C HIS A 135 -8.02 15.14 -10.87
N LYS A 136 -7.59 16.09 -11.72
CA LYS A 136 -7.26 15.79 -13.11
C LYS A 136 -5.79 15.37 -13.19
N GLY A 137 -5.53 14.24 -13.83
CA GLY A 137 -4.18 13.75 -14.14
C GLY A 137 -3.97 13.64 -15.64
N LYS A 138 -2.73 13.73 -16.08
CA LYS A 138 -2.34 13.48 -17.46
C LYS A 138 -1.75 12.08 -17.57
N ILE A 139 -2.33 11.25 -18.44
CA ILE A 139 -1.80 9.91 -18.74
C ILE A 139 -0.48 10.09 -19.50
N GLU A 140 0.57 9.45 -19.00
CA GLU A 140 1.89 9.42 -19.62
C GLU A 140 2.17 8.06 -20.29
N GLU A 141 1.67 6.96 -19.70
CA GLU A 141 1.93 5.61 -20.19
C GLU A 141 0.84 4.64 -19.76
N ILE A 142 0.55 3.64 -20.59
CA ILE A 142 -0.34 2.52 -20.28
C ILE A 142 0.37 1.23 -20.62
N ILE A 143 0.50 0.33 -19.64
CA ILE A 143 1.12 -0.99 -19.81
C ILE A 143 0.08 -2.06 -19.46
N TYR A 144 -0.15 -2.97 -20.39
CA TYR A 144 -1.07 -4.09 -20.21
C TYR A 144 -0.38 -5.27 -19.52
N HIS A 145 -0.93 -5.74 -18.40
CA HIS A 145 -0.40 -6.86 -17.60
C HIS A 145 -1.25 -8.13 -17.66
N GLY A 146 -2.23 -8.21 -18.55
CA GLY A 146 -3.11 -9.36 -18.69
C GLY A 146 -4.37 -9.27 -17.86
N ASP A 147 -4.27 -9.24 -16.55
CA ASP A 147 -5.38 -9.12 -15.58
C ASP A 147 -5.75 -7.67 -15.28
N HIS A 148 -4.84 -6.74 -15.50
CA HIS A 148 -5.05 -5.30 -15.31
C HIS A 148 -4.21 -4.46 -16.27
N ALA A 149 -4.59 -3.21 -16.45
CA ALA A 149 -3.76 -2.18 -17.06
C ALA A 149 -3.08 -1.35 -15.97
N ARG A 150 -1.76 -1.18 -16.09
CA ARG A 150 -0.98 -0.27 -15.27
C ARG A 150 -0.88 1.08 -15.98
N VAL A 151 -1.46 2.11 -15.39
CA VAL A 151 -1.51 3.45 -15.98
C VAL A 151 -0.62 4.38 -15.17
N ARG A 152 0.38 4.98 -15.80
CA ARG A 152 1.24 6.01 -15.19
C ARG A 152 0.71 7.38 -15.54
N LEU A 153 0.53 8.20 -14.50
CA LEU A 153 -0.03 9.55 -14.61
C LEU A 153 0.93 10.60 -14.05
N ASN A 154 0.82 11.81 -14.59
CA ASN A 154 1.22 13.01 -13.86
C ASN A 154 0.00 13.55 -13.12
N LEU A 155 0.00 13.40 -11.79
CA LEU A 155 -1.08 13.81 -10.91
C LEU A 155 -0.54 14.69 -9.77
N LEU A 156 -1.03 15.92 -9.65
CA LEU A 156 -0.60 16.87 -8.61
C LEU A 156 0.94 17.02 -8.52
N GLY A 157 1.61 17.03 -9.68
CA GLY A 157 3.06 17.13 -9.78
C GLY A 157 3.84 15.83 -9.56
N ASN A 158 3.19 14.76 -9.12
CA ASN A 158 3.78 13.42 -9.09
C ASN A 158 3.68 12.79 -10.49
N LYS A 159 4.83 12.62 -11.18
CA LYS A 159 4.91 12.03 -12.53
C LYS A 159 4.94 10.50 -12.53
N GLU A 160 5.13 9.91 -11.37
CA GLU A 160 5.21 8.46 -11.17
C GLU A 160 3.96 7.89 -10.50
N PHE A 161 2.84 8.62 -10.53
CA PHE A 161 1.60 8.13 -9.97
C PHE A 161 1.05 6.96 -10.80
N ILE A 162 0.80 5.85 -10.15
CA ILE A 162 0.37 4.59 -10.77
C ILE A 162 -1.08 4.28 -10.40
N LEU A 163 -1.87 3.89 -11.40
CA LEU A 163 -3.16 3.23 -11.23
C LEU A 163 -3.05 1.78 -11.70
N LYS A 164 -3.79 0.90 -11.03
CA LYS A 164 -4.10 -0.44 -11.52
C LYS A 164 -5.59 -0.49 -11.84
N VAL A 165 -5.87 -0.57 -13.13
CA VAL A 165 -7.25 -0.60 -13.66
C VAL A 165 -7.57 -2.03 -14.07
N PRO A 166 -8.54 -2.71 -13.45
CA PRO A 166 -8.98 -4.04 -13.90
C PRO A 166 -9.45 -4.01 -15.36
N ASN A 167 -9.22 -5.11 -16.08
CA ASN A 167 -9.69 -5.27 -17.47
C ASN A 167 -11.15 -5.65 -17.51
#